data_9e78ba1dc69bbed83e0ffb19f68d886c
#
_entry.id   9e78ba1dc69bbed83e0ffb19f68d886c
#
_cell.length_a   1.000
_cell.length_b   1.000
_cell.length_c   1.000
_cell.angle_alpha   90.00
_cell.angle_beta   90.00
_cell.angle_gamma   90.00
#
_symmetry.space_group_name_H-M   'P 1'
#
loop_
_entity.id
_entity.type
_entity.pdbx_description
1 polymer ?
#
loop_
_entity_poly.entity_id
_entity_poly.type
_entity_poly.pdbx_seq_one_letter_code
_entity_poly.pdbx_strand_id
1 'polypeptide(L)'
;RGLGDVYKRQVLDETFRAEPVRYIGEALNVYILLEQGDKMLLIDKHAAHERILFDKMRLNEKPLMPQELLEPQPFNTDPDGAALLEANAALLARLGFELDTFGDTAFLIRAAPAQLDAASAVPLLEELLEKLREGRSLSSSDVWERLAATVACKAAIKGGWVTEREELLALAEKVLAGE
;
A
#
# COMPACT_ATOMS: atom_id res chain seq x y z
N ARG A 1 -31.07 -12.65 -13.53
CA ARG A 1 -30.91 -13.35 -12.22
C ARG A 1 -29.45 -13.28 -11.85
N GLY A 2 -29.19 -12.58 -10.76
CA GLY A 2 -27.92 -12.03 -10.40
C GLY A 2 -26.86 -13.04 -9.94
N LEU A 3 -25.63 -12.72 -10.31
CA LEU A 3 -24.37 -13.28 -9.77
C LEU A 3 -23.95 -12.54 -8.48
N GLY A 4 -24.93 -12.19 -7.65
CA GLY A 4 -24.75 -11.34 -6.47
C GLY A 4 -24.59 -12.00 -5.11
N ASP A 5 -24.47 -13.33 -5.03
CA ASP A 5 -24.57 -14.04 -3.74
C ASP A 5 -23.41 -15.00 -3.39
N VAL A 6 -22.21 -14.77 -3.91
CA VAL A 6 -21.05 -15.66 -3.61
C VAL A 6 -20.17 -15.14 -2.47
N TYR A 7 -20.38 -13.93 -1.98
CA TYR A 7 -19.71 -13.46 -0.76
C TYR A 7 -20.60 -13.58 0.48
N LYS A 8 -21.11 -14.76 0.75
CA LYS A 8 -21.55 -15.08 2.10
C LYS A 8 -20.30 -15.09 2.97
N ARG A 9 -20.20 -14.06 3.82
CA ARG A 9 -19.34 -14.03 4.99
C ARG A 9 -19.50 -15.38 5.69
N GLN A 10 -18.60 -16.34 5.45
CA GLN A 10 -18.58 -17.56 6.24
C GLN A 10 -18.29 -17.11 7.67
N VAL A 11 -19.25 -17.31 8.57
CA VAL A 11 -19.02 -17.21 10.00
C VAL A 11 -17.92 -18.22 10.30
N LEU A 12 -16.72 -17.73 10.58
CA LEU A 12 -15.61 -18.59 10.97
C LEU A 12 -16.00 -19.24 12.29
N ASP A 13 -16.18 -20.55 12.25
CA ASP A 13 -16.47 -21.38 13.42
C ASP A 13 -15.39 -21.12 14.50
N GLU A 14 -15.77 -21.01 15.76
CA GLU A 14 -14.84 -20.78 16.88
C GLU A 14 -13.74 -21.85 16.95
N THR A 15 -14.01 -23.07 16.50
CA THR A 15 -13.03 -24.14 16.39
C THR A 15 -11.92 -23.84 15.38
N PHE A 16 -12.18 -23.01 14.36
CA PHE A 16 -11.21 -22.61 13.36
C PHE A 16 -10.07 -21.73 13.89
N ARG A 17 -10.32 -21.03 15.01
CA ARG A 17 -9.33 -20.15 15.65
C ARG A 17 -8.31 -20.88 16.54
N ALA A 18 -8.57 -22.12 16.86
CA ALA A 18 -7.77 -22.89 17.83
C ALA A 18 -6.60 -23.66 17.21
N GLU A 19 -6.62 -23.91 15.89
CA GLU A 19 -5.58 -24.69 15.24
C GLU A 19 -4.47 -23.81 14.63
N PRO A 20 -3.19 -24.20 14.78
CA PRO A 20 -2.09 -23.40 14.23
C PRO A 20 -2.11 -23.41 12.69
N VAL A 21 -1.83 -22.27 12.10
CA VAL A 21 -1.66 -22.13 10.65
C VAL A 21 -0.31 -22.66 10.24
N ARG A 22 -0.26 -23.54 9.26
CA ARG A 22 0.96 -24.13 8.72
C ARG A 22 1.20 -23.65 7.29
N TYR A 23 2.38 -23.11 7.03
CA TYR A 23 2.80 -22.75 5.68
C TYR A 23 3.13 -24.04 4.89
N ILE A 24 2.53 -24.20 3.72
CA ILE A 24 2.75 -25.33 2.81
C ILE A 24 3.74 -24.97 1.71
N GLY A 25 3.54 -23.79 1.07
CA GLY A 25 4.34 -23.37 -0.06
C GLY A 25 3.65 -22.30 -0.89
N GLU A 26 4.12 -22.15 -2.12
CA GLU A 26 3.55 -21.22 -3.09
C GLU A 26 3.03 -21.96 -4.33
N ALA A 27 1.95 -21.45 -4.91
CA ALA A 27 1.41 -21.93 -6.15
C ALA A 27 1.37 -20.82 -7.19
N LEU A 28 1.75 -21.16 -8.44
CA LEU A 28 1.71 -20.29 -9.61
C LEU A 28 2.46 -18.96 -9.44
N ASN A 29 3.34 -18.86 -8.45
CA ASN A 29 4.01 -17.61 -8.04
C ASN A 29 3.05 -16.45 -7.66
N VAL A 30 1.78 -16.76 -7.45
CA VAL A 30 0.69 -15.83 -7.15
C VAL A 30 0.10 -16.10 -5.78
N TYR A 31 -0.03 -17.37 -5.40
CA TYR A 31 -0.73 -17.77 -4.19
C TYR A 31 0.20 -18.38 -3.15
N ILE A 32 -0.07 -18.03 -1.90
CA ILE A 32 0.50 -18.70 -0.73
C ILE A 32 -0.49 -19.75 -0.28
N LEU A 33 0.01 -20.97 -0.07
CA LEU A 33 -0.76 -22.09 0.42
C LEU A 33 -0.52 -22.29 1.91
N LEU A 34 -1.59 -22.26 2.67
CA LEU A 34 -1.59 -22.51 4.10
C LEU A 34 -2.55 -23.65 4.41
N GLU A 35 -2.27 -24.35 5.50
CA GLU A 35 -3.13 -25.39 6.05
C GLU A 35 -3.51 -25.03 7.48
N GLN A 36 -4.76 -25.26 7.82
CA GLN A 36 -5.27 -25.12 9.18
C GLN A 36 -6.33 -26.22 9.41
N GLY A 37 -5.99 -27.20 10.23
CA GLY A 37 -6.83 -28.35 10.46
C GLY A 37 -7.06 -29.16 9.17
N ASP A 38 -8.30 -29.33 8.80
CA ASP A 38 -8.75 -30.02 7.59
C ASP A 38 -8.94 -29.08 6.38
N LYS A 39 -8.54 -27.80 6.50
CA LYS A 39 -8.78 -26.77 5.49
C LYS A 39 -7.48 -26.30 4.84
N MET A 40 -7.58 -26.02 3.55
CA MET A 40 -6.53 -25.33 2.81
C MET A 40 -6.95 -23.89 2.54
N LEU A 41 -6.04 -22.97 2.82
CA LEU A 41 -6.22 -21.54 2.61
C LEU A 41 -5.30 -21.09 1.48
N LEU A 42 -5.83 -20.29 0.58
CA LEU A 42 -5.08 -19.63 -0.48
C LEU A 42 -5.10 -18.13 -0.22
N ILE A 43 -3.93 -17.53 -0.13
CA ILE A 43 -3.78 -16.08 0.00
C ILE A 43 -3.10 -15.55 -1.26
N ASP A 44 -3.72 -14.56 -1.91
CA ASP A 44 -3.09 -13.84 -3.01
C ASP A 44 -1.90 -13.03 -2.47
N LYS A 45 -0.70 -13.26 -3.03
CA LYS A 45 0.55 -12.60 -2.60
C LYS A 45 0.49 -11.09 -2.76
N HIS A 46 -0.11 -10.60 -3.84
CA HIS A 46 -0.21 -9.17 -4.09
C HIS A 46 -1.13 -8.51 -3.08
N ALA A 47 -2.30 -9.07 -2.87
CA ALA A 47 -3.24 -8.57 -1.87
C ALA A 47 -2.66 -8.63 -0.45
N ALA A 48 -1.91 -9.68 -0.13
CA ALA A 48 -1.22 -9.81 1.14
C ALA A 48 -0.15 -8.72 1.33
N HIS A 49 0.70 -8.49 0.33
CA HIS A 49 1.72 -7.45 0.37
C HIS A 49 1.12 -6.05 0.51
N GLU A 50 0.10 -5.75 -0.31
CA GLU A 50 -0.62 -4.48 -0.24
C GLU A 50 -1.18 -4.25 1.16
N ARG A 51 -1.84 -5.24 1.73
CA ARG A 51 -2.42 -5.16 3.07
C ARG A 51 -1.37 -4.97 4.16
N ILE A 52 -0.29 -5.75 4.16
CA ILE A 52 0.80 -5.63 5.14
C ILE A 52 1.42 -4.22 5.06
N LEU A 53 1.69 -3.74 3.85
CA LEU A 53 2.29 -2.43 3.65
C LEU A 53 1.35 -1.30 4.10
N PHE A 54 0.07 -1.41 3.74
CA PHE A 54 -0.96 -0.46 4.17
C PHE A 54 -1.10 -0.42 5.70
N ASP A 55 -1.16 -1.56 6.36
CA ASP A 55 -1.26 -1.64 7.81
C ASP A 55 -0.03 -1.04 8.50
N LYS A 56 1.18 -1.30 8.01
CA LYS A 56 2.42 -0.67 8.51
C LYS A 56 2.38 0.86 8.40
N MET A 57 1.86 1.40 7.31
CA MET A 57 1.71 2.84 7.13
C MET A 57 0.60 3.41 8.04
N ARG A 58 -0.53 2.73 8.16
CA ARG A 58 -1.68 3.16 8.96
C ARG A 58 -1.34 3.25 10.45
N LEU A 59 -0.64 2.26 10.96
CA LEU A 59 -0.26 2.19 12.38
C LEU A 59 0.90 3.13 12.75
N ASN A 60 1.44 3.90 11.81
CA ASN A 60 2.62 4.76 12.00
C ASN A 60 3.88 4.01 12.49
N GLU A 61 3.91 2.70 12.36
CA GLU A 61 5.02 1.89 12.88
C GLU A 61 6.34 2.19 12.16
N LYS A 62 6.29 2.61 10.90
CA LYS A 62 7.44 3.21 10.18
C LYS A 62 6.94 4.07 9.01
N PRO A 63 7.33 5.34 8.91
CA PRO A 63 7.21 6.07 7.65
C PRO A 63 7.94 5.28 6.56
N LEU A 64 7.45 5.33 5.32
CA LEU A 64 8.19 4.74 4.21
C LEU A 64 9.53 5.44 4.11
N MET A 65 10.61 4.65 4.04
CA MET A 65 11.93 5.21 3.89
C MET A 65 12.04 5.89 2.52
N PRO A 66 12.44 7.17 2.47
CA PRO A 66 12.76 7.81 1.22
C PRO A 66 14.03 7.18 0.63
N GLN A 67 14.02 6.95 -0.67
CA GLN A 67 15.19 6.61 -1.46
C GLN A 67 15.54 7.80 -2.33
N GLU A 68 16.71 8.36 -2.15
CA GLU A 68 17.22 9.42 -3.01
C GLU A 68 17.32 8.92 -4.46
N LEU A 69 16.85 9.74 -5.38
CA LEU A 69 16.98 9.49 -6.80
C LEU A 69 18.37 9.91 -7.26
N LEU A 70 19.02 9.09 -8.08
CA LEU A 70 20.33 9.42 -8.66
C LEU A 70 20.30 10.74 -9.44
N GLU A 71 19.19 10.98 -10.14
CA GLU A 71 18.88 12.24 -10.81
C GLU A 71 17.52 12.73 -10.32
N PRO A 72 17.43 13.93 -9.72
CA PRO A 72 16.16 14.52 -9.38
C PRO A 72 15.25 14.65 -10.61
N GLN A 73 14.00 14.25 -10.47
CA GLN A 73 13.05 14.24 -11.58
C GLN A 73 12.17 15.49 -11.56
N PRO A 74 12.07 16.24 -12.68
CA PRO A 74 11.19 17.41 -12.73
C PRO A 74 9.72 16.96 -12.74
N PHE A 75 8.92 17.70 -11.99
CA PHE A 75 7.47 17.54 -11.93
C PHE A 75 6.81 18.91 -12.09
N ASN A 76 5.97 19.06 -13.11
CA ASN A 76 5.24 20.29 -13.35
C ASN A 76 3.75 20.09 -13.15
N THR A 77 3.09 21.08 -12.59
CA THR A 77 1.63 21.04 -12.37
C THR A 77 1.03 22.42 -12.62
N ASP A 78 -0.27 22.56 -12.41
CA ASP A 78 -0.94 23.87 -12.41
C ASP A 78 -0.83 24.57 -11.03
N PRO A 79 -1.17 25.83 -10.89
CA PRO A 79 -1.09 26.55 -9.62
C PRO A 79 -1.89 25.91 -8.49
N ASP A 80 -3.01 25.29 -8.82
CA ASP A 80 -3.85 24.57 -7.87
C ASP A 80 -3.20 23.30 -7.35
N GLY A 81 -2.60 22.53 -8.25
CA GLY A 81 -1.81 21.36 -7.90
C GLY A 81 -0.60 21.69 -7.06
N ALA A 82 0.13 22.78 -7.40
CA ALA A 82 1.26 23.26 -6.62
C ALA A 82 0.86 23.58 -5.18
N ALA A 83 -0.22 24.34 -4.99
CA ALA A 83 -0.75 24.66 -3.68
C ALA A 83 -1.15 23.39 -2.88
N LEU A 84 -1.72 22.38 -3.54
CA LEU A 84 -2.06 21.10 -2.90
C LEU A 84 -0.81 20.31 -2.46
N LEU A 85 0.22 20.24 -3.30
CA LEU A 85 1.47 19.56 -2.94
C LEU A 85 2.16 20.24 -1.75
N GLU A 86 2.23 21.57 -1.75
CA GLU A 86 2.81 22.35 -0.64
C GLU A 86 2.00 22.18 0.65
N ALA A 87 0.67 22.28 0.58
CA ALA A 87 -0.22 22.10 1.74
C ALA A 87 -0.13 20.68 2.34
N ASN A 88 0.23 19.68 1.54
CA ASN A 88 0.33 18.27 1.95
C ASN A 88 1.77 17.75 2.00
N ALA A 89 2.78 18.65 2.01
CA ALA A 89 4.19 18.25 2.01
C ALA A 89 4.54 17.27 3.15
N ALA A 90 3.99 17.46 4.34
CA ALA A 90 4.20 16.56 5.47
C ALA A 90 3.61 15.15 5.23
N LEU A 91 2.47 15.04 4.56
CA LEU A 91 1.89 13.74 4.19
C LEU A 91 2.73 13.04 3.13
N LEU A 92 3.19 13.79 2.12
CA LEU A 92 4.06 13.26 1.07
C LEU A 92 5.41 12.79 1.63
N ALA A 93 5.99 13.54 2.57
CA ALA A 93 7.22 13.13 3.25
C ALA A 93 7.03 11.81 4.05
N ARG A 94 5.89 11.63 4.72
CA ARG A 94 5.56 10.36 5.39
C ARG A 94 5.43 9.18 4.42
N LEU A 95 5.07 9.45 3.17
CA LEU A 95 5.01 8.47 2.09
C LEU A 95 6.38 8.24 1.41
N GLY A 96 7.43 8.93 1.86
CA GLY A 96 8.80 8.80 1.34
C GLY A 96 9.12 9.71 0.16
N PHE A 97 8.30 10.72 -0.13
CA PHE A 97 8.63 11.74 -1.12
C PHE A 97 9.37 12.91 -0.51
N GLU A 98 10.42 13.36 -1.18
CA GLU A 98 11.08 14.65 -0.91
C GLU A 98 10.99 15.50 -2.17
N LEU A 99 10.34 16.65 -2.03
CA LEU A 99 10.09 17.59 -3.12
C LEU A 99 10.77 18.92 -2.82
N ASP A 100 11.58 19.40 -3.77
CA ASP A 100 12.09 20.76 -3.76
C ASP A 100 11.25 21.64 -4.68
N THR A 101 10.90 22.83 -4.24
CA THR A 101 10.23 23.82 -5.09
C THR A 101 11.20 24.38 -6.11
N PHE A 102 10.82 24.38 -7.38
CA PHE A 102 11.62 24.88 -8.50
C PHE A 102 10.79 25.83 -9.38
N GLY A 103 10.31 26.91 -8.77
CA GLY A 103 9.39 27.88 -9.37
C GLY A 103 7.97 27.75 -8.82
N ASP A 104 7.02 28.50 -9.41
CA ASP A 104 5.66 28.62 -8.88
C ASP A 104 4.81 27.35 -9.05
N THR A 105 5.10 26.55 -10.07
CA THR A 105 4.33 25.35 -10.42
C THR A 105 5.21 24.15 -10.76
N ALA A 106 6.50 24.26 -10.48
CA ALA A 106 7.49 23.23 -10.77
C ALA A 106 8.15 22.71 -9.50
N PHE A 107 8.38 21.43 -9.44
CA PHE A 107 9.04 20.72 -8.36
C PHE A 107 10.14 19.81 -8.88
N LEU A 108 11.11 19.52 -8.04
CA LEU A 108 12.08 18.45 -8.27
C LEU A 108 11.83 17.34 -7.25
N ILE A 109 11.54 16.15 -7.72
CA ILE A 109 11.44 14.95 -6.88
C ILE A 109 12.86 14.51 -6.57
N ARG A 110 13.30 14.69 -5.32
CA ARG A 110 14.63 14.29 -4.84
C ARG A 110 14.65 12.87 -4.35
N ALA A 111 13.58 12.47 -3.68
CA ALA A 111 13.42 11.13 -3.15
C ALA A 111 12.00 10.62 -3.39
N ALA A 112 11.87 9.31 -3.48
CA ALA A 112 10.62 8.59 -3.62
C ALA A 112 10.62 7.37 -2.68
N PRO A 113 9.45 6.73 -2.43
CA PRO A 113 9.39 5.54 -1.59
C PRO A 113 10.37 4.46 -2.05
N ALA A 114 11.22 3.97 -1.14
CA ALA A 114 12.26 2.98 -1.44
C ALA A 114 11.75 1.66 -2.03
N GLN A 115 10.45 1.41 -1.92
CA GLN A 115 9.79 0.22 -2.45
C GLN A 115 9.45 0.31 -3.94
N LEU A 116 9.72 1.46 -4.56
CA LEU A 116 9.41 1.73 -5.96
C LEU A 116 10.67 1.95 -6.77
N ASP A 117 10.60 1.62 -8.06
CA ASP A 117 11.65 2.04 -8.99
C ASP A 117 11.59 3.56 -9.25
N ALA A 118 12.74 4.14 -9.59
CA ALA A 118 12.84 5.57 -9.86
C ALA A 118 11.88 6.04 -10.96
N ALA A 119 11.64 5.23 -11.98
CA ALA A 119 10.74 5.55 -13.09
C ALA A 119 9.27 5.67 -12.65
N SER A 120 8.92 5.14 -11.48
CA SER A 120 7.57 5.22 -10.92
C SER A 120 7.32 6.48 -10.11
N ALA A 121 8.34 7.28 -9.79
CA ALA A 121 8.20 8.44 -8.91
C ALA A 121 7.24 9.49 -9.48
N VAL A 122 7.42 9.90 -10.73
CA VAL A 122 6.56 10.89 -11.40
C VAL A 122 5.13 10.38 -11.55
N PRO A 123 4.87 9.20 -12.15
CA PRO A 123 3.50 8.68 -12.27
C PRO A 123 2.79 8.50 -10.93
N LEU A 124 3.51 8.10 -9.89
CA LEU A 124 2.90 7.99 -8.56
C LEU A 124 2.55 9.35 -7.99
N LEU A 125 3.43 10.35 -8.10
CA LEU A 125 3.13 11.70 -7.61
C LEU A 125 1.93 12.33 -8.34
N GLU A 126 1.80 12.09 -9.65
CA GLU A 126 0.61 12.48 -10.42
C GLU A 126 -0.68 11.85 -9.85
N GLU A 127 -0.66 10.55 -9.60
CA GLU A 127 -1.81 9.84 -9.03
C GLU A 127 -2.15 10.33 -7.61
N LEU A 128 -1.13 10.58 -6.77
CA LEU A 128 -1.34 11.15 -5.44
C LEU A 128 -1.93 12.56 -5.51
N LEU A 129 -1.49 13.39 -6.45
CA LEU A 129 -2.05 14.71 -6.67
C LEU A 129 -3.53 14.64 -7.06
N GLU A 130 -3.91 13.71 -7.95
CA GLU A 130 -5.34 13.51 -8.27
C GLU A 130 -6.14 13.05 -7.05
N LYS A 131 -5.59 12.18 -6.22
CA LYS A 131 -6.25 11.79 -4.96
C LYS A 131 -6.39 12.94 -3.98
N LEU A 132 -5.43 13.86 -3.93
CA LEU A 132 -5.54 15.10 -3.16
C LEU A 132 -6.64 16.02 -3.69
N ARG A 133 -6.77 16.15 -5.01
CA ARG A 133 -7.85 16.93 -5.66
C ARG A 133 -9.23 16.36 -5.31
N GLU A 134 -9.39 15.04 -5.43
CA GLU A 134 -10.62 14.33 -5.05
C GLU A 134 -10.92 14.43 -3.55
N GLY A 135 -9.89 14.47 -2.73
CA GLY A 135 -9.97 14.43 -1.26
C GLY A 135 -10.18 15.77 -0.57
N ARG A 136 -10.39 16.89 -1.29
CA ARG A 136 -10.48 18.24 -0.69
C ARG A 136 -11.57 18.40 0.38
N SER A 137 -12.62 17.62 0.31
CA SER A 137 -13.73 17.64 1.28
C SER A 137 -13.61 16.60 2.38
N LEU A 138 -12.54 15.82 2.39
CA LEU A 138 -12.31 14.72 3.33
C LEU A 138 -11.53 15.19 4.57
N SER A 139 -11.64 14.41 5.64
CA SER A 139 -10.77 14.61 6.80
C SER A 139 -9.31 14.28 6.46
N SER A 140 -8.36 14.82 7.24
CA SER A 140 -6.94 14.53 7.05
C SER A 140 -6.60 13.05 7.20
N SER A 141 -7.34 12.31 8.03
CA SER A 141 -7.17 10.86 8.20
C SER A 141 -7.63 10.10 6.95
N ASP A 142 -8.77 10.49 6.37
CA ASP A 142 -9.30 9.84 5.16
C ASP A 142 -8.39 10.10 3.94
N VAL A 143 -7.85 11.32 3.84
CA VAL A 143 -6.85 11.66 2.82
C VAL A 143 -5.62 10.79 2.98
N TRP A 144 -5.09 10.69 4.22
CA TRP A 144 -3.94 9.84 4.51
C TRP A 144 -4.17 8.39 4.11
N GLU A 145 -5.30 7.79 4.49
CA GLU A 145 -5.62 6.41 4.15
C GLU A 145 -5.69 6.17 2.63
N ARG A 146 -6.26 7.11 1.87
CA ARG A 146 -6.29 7.04 0.41
C ARG A 146 -4.91 7.08 -0.22
N LEU A 147 -4.06 8.02 0.21
CA LEU A 147 -2.70 8.14 -0.30
C LEU A 147 -1.87 6.90 0.05
N ALA A 148 -1.97 6.43 1.29
CA ALA A 148 -1.27 5.24 1.76
C ALA A 148 -1.69 3.98 0.97
N ALA A 149 -2.99 3.80 0.72
CA ALA A 149 -3.48 2.70 -0.09
C ALA A 149 -2.94 2.75 -1.53
N THR A 150 -2.87 3.94 -2.14
CA THR A 150 -2.32 4.12 -3.49
C THR A 150 -0.84 3.71 -3.54
N VAL A 151 -0.03 4.14 -2.57
CA VAL A 151 1.38 3.76 -2.49
C VAL A 151 1.54 2.26 -2.23
N ALA A 152 0.75 1.69 -1.31
CA ALA A 152 0.79 0.26 -1.00
C ALA A 152 0.50 -0.60 -2.23
N CYS A 153 -0.54 -0.25 -2.98
CA CYS A 153 -0.91 -0.96 -4.21
C CYS A 153 0.23 -0.91 -5.25
N LYS A 154 0.82 0.26 -5.50
CA LYS A 154 1.92 0.40 -6.46
C LYS A 154 3.17 -0.35 -6.03
N ALA A 155 3.51 -0.31 -4.74
CA ALA A 155 4.64 -1.03 -4.19
C ALA A 155 4.45 -2.56 -4.26
N ALA A 156 3.24 -3.06 -4.01
CA ALA A 156 2.93 -4.49 -4.09
C ALA A 156 3.05 -5.04 -5.53
N ILE A 157 2.64 -4.25 -6.54
CA ILE A 157 2.70 -4.68 -7.96
C ILE A 157 4.14 -4.73 -8.48
N LYS A 158 4.98 -3.75 -8.11
CA LYS A 158 6.33 -3.60 -8.68
C LYS A 158 7.43 -4.21 -7.84
N GLY A 159 7.14 -4.52 -6.60
CA GLY A 159 8.15 -4.96 -5.66
C GLY A 159 8.59 -6.39 -5.90
N GLY A 160 9.89 -6.57 -6.16
CA GLY A 160 10.59 -7.78 -5.76
C GLY A 160 10.64 -7.87 -4.23
N TRP A 161 9.56 -7.45 -3.55
CA TRP A 161 9.46 -7.50 -2.11
C TRP A 161 9.35 -8.95 -1.69
N VAL A 162 10.40 -9.42 -1.03
CA VAL A 162 10.36 -10.69 -0.34
C VAL A 162 9.63 -10.43 0.98
N THR A 163 8.38 -10.86 1.08
CA THR A 163 7.69 -10.88 2.36
C THR A 163 8.21 -12.07 3.15
N GLU A 164 8.68 -11.82 4.36
CA GLU A 164 9.13 -12.88 5.23
C GLU A 164 7.96 -13.82 5.56
N ARG A 165 8.26 -15.10 5.64
CA ARG A 165 7.28 -16.14 5.93
C ARG A 165 6.47 -15.84 7.21
N GLU A 166 7.13 -15.28 8.22
CA GLU A 166 6.52 -14.89 9.48
C GLU A 166 5.47 -13.78 9.31
N GLU A 167 5.73 -12.79 8.43
CA GLU A 167 4.76 -11.72 8.12
C GLU A 167 3.52 -12.27 7.43
N LEU A 168 3.70 -13.22 6.52
CA LEU A 168 2.59 -13.88 5.83
C LEU A 168 1.73 -14.71 6.77
N LEU A 169 2.35 -15.43 7.71
CA LEU A 169 1.63 -16.18 8.72
C LEU A 169 0.86 -15.26 9.67
N ALA A 170 1.49 -14.18 10.13
CA ALA A 170 0.83 -13.18 10.97
C ALA A 170 -0.36 -12.50 10.27
N LEU A 171 -0.25 -12.23 8.96
CA LEU A 171 -1.38 -11.72 8.18
C LEU A 171 -2.50 -12.76 8.09
N ALA A 172 -2.16 -14.02 7.80
CA ALA A 172 -3.15 -15.09 7.73
C ALA A 172 -3.92 -15.25 9.04
N GLU A 173 -3.23 -15.19 10.17
CA GLU A 173 -3.85 -15.24 11.50
C GLU A 173 -4.80 -14.06 11.73
N LYS A 174 -4.41 -12.83 11.36
CA LYS A 174 -5.29 -11.64 11.42
C LYS A 174 -6.54 -11.80 10.55
N VAL A 175 -6.36 -12.21 9.30
CA VAL A 175 -7.48 -12.44 8.37
C VAL A 175 -8.46 -13.49 8.92
N LEU A 176 -7.93 -14.57 9.50
CA LEU A 176 -8.74 -15.63 10.12
C LEU A 176 -9.41 -15.17 11.41
N ALA A 177 -8.80 -14.25 12.16
CA ALA A 177 -9.40 -13.62 13.32
C ALA A 177 -10.51 -12.61 12.97
N GLY A 178 -10.64 -12.24 11.68
CA GLY A 178 -11.62 -11.26 11.21
C GLY A 178 -11.23 -9.82 11.49
N GLU A 179 -9.92 -9.56 11.64
CA GLU A 179 -9.32 -8.24 11.84
C GLU A 179 -8.94 -7.56 10.52
#